data_ddb8038df384e465964a3cbe636f19f7
#
_entry.id   ddb8038df384e465964a3cbe636f19f7
#
_cell.length_a   1.000
_cell.length_b   1.000
_cell.length_c   1.000
_cell.angle_alpha   90.00
_cell.angle_beta   90.00
_cell.angle_gamma   90.00
#
_symmetry.space_group_name_H-M   'P 1'
#
loop_
_entity.id
_entity.type
_entity.pdbx_description
1 polymer ?
#
loop_
_entity_poly.entity_id
_entity_poly.type
_entity_poly.pdbx_seq_one_letter_code
_entity_poly.pdbx_strand_id
1 'polypeptide(L)'
;VDVANPHWFSYPGYNEIFTGYPDTAINSNNYPPNPHQNILAFLQTQKPYQNKVIAFGAWDAYNRILNEVASGFPVINGFENLSSILQDPQTKMMEEMLQNSYKPFKEVECLDVFTHQQAKYYLATKRPKVMYISYGETDEWAHEGNYSAYLDAAHQVDQWVADLWQWVQNTPGYKDNTYLLITTDHGRGFGEAWTDHGADVKGASSIWFGLMGPENNSNLSKIAAAMQSKMGEQTASQQLYQKQLATTMAKLLGLQFAPAHPVGNAIY
;
A
#
# COMPACT_ATOMS: atom_id res chain seq x y z
N VAL A 1 3.95 -13.45 8.36
CA VAL A 1 2.58 -12.98 8.08
C VAL A 1 2.08 -13.66 6.81
N ASP A 2 0.83 -14.10 6.79
CA ASP A 2 0.28 -14.74 5.61
C ASP A 2 -0.94 -13.98 5.07
N VAL A 3 -1.16 -14.10 3.77
CA VAL A 3 -2.40 -13.72 3.09
C VAL A 3 -3.49 -14.73 3.49
N ALA A 4 -4.66 -14.26 3.92
CA ALA A 4 -5.76 -15.12 4.32
C ALA A 4 -6.74 -15.45 3.18
N ASN A 5 -6.79 -14.63 2.11
CA ASN A 5 -7.57 -14.97 0.92
C ASN A 5 -6.92 -16.15 0.17
N PRO A 6 -7.68 -16.97 -0.58
CA PRO A 6 -7.15 -18.18 -1.22
C PRO A 6 -6.49 -17.92 -2.58
N HIS A 7 -6.38 -16.69 -3.05
CA HIS A 7 -6.00 -16.39 -4.44
C HIS A 7 -4.53 -15.96 -4.60
N TRP A 8 -3.93 -15.30 -3.60
CA TRP A 8 -2.53 -14.88 -3.50
C TRP A 8 -2.00 -14.12 -4.72
N PHE A 9 -2.79 -13.14 -5.19
CA PHE A 9 -2.43 -12.17 -6.23
C PHE A 9 -3.05 -10.80 -5.95
N SER A 10 -2.76 -9.82 -6.77
CA SER A 10 -2.84 -8.39 -6.46
C SER A 10 -4.22 -7.91 -5.99
N TYR A 11 -5.27 -7.96 -6.79
CA TYR A 11 -6.55 -7.38 -6.37
C TYR A 11 -7.09 -8.00 -5.06
N PRO A 12 -7.15 -9.34 -4.89
CA PRO A 12 -7.54 -9.96 -3.62
C PRO A 12 -6.64 -9.59 -2.44
N GLY A 13 -5.32 -9.47 -2.67
CA GLY A 13 -4.36 -9.04 -1.65
C GLY A 13 -4.63 -7.60 -1.20
N TYR A 14 -4.74 -6.66 -2.13
CA TYR A 14 -5.12 -5.28 -1.80
C TYR A 14 -6.49 -5.18 -1.14
N ASN A 15 -7.48 -5.94 -1.61
CA ASN A 15 -8.77 -6.01 -0.93
C ASN A 15 -8.57 -6.38 0.55
N GLU A 16 -7.79 -7.42 0.83
CA GLU A 16 -7.57 -7.89 2.20
C GLU A 16 -6.85 -6.83 3.07
N ILE A 17 -5.82 -6.16 2.51
CA ILE A 17 -5.11 -5.06 3.21
C ILE A 17 -6.08 -3.96 3.63
N PHE A 18 -6.92 -3.51 2.69
CA PHE A 18 -7.72 -2.31 2.91
C PHE A 18 -9.04 -2.56 3.63
N THR A 19 -9.65 -3.73 3.43
CA THR A 19 -10.96 -4.03 4.02
C THR A 19 -10.85 -4.87 5.28
N GLY A 20 -9.75 -5.59 5.48
CA GLY A 20 -9.59 -6.59 6.54
C GLY A 20 -10.45 -7.84 6.31
N TYR A 21 -11.01 -8.00 5.10
CA TYR A 21 -11.90 -9.10 4.72
C TYR A 21 -11.35 -9.90 3.54
N PRO A 22 -10.92 -11.15 3.73
CA PRO A 22 -10.43 -12.02 2.67
C PRO A 22 -11.61 -12.61 1.87
N ASP A 23 -12.36 -11.78 1.16
CA ASP A 23 -13.52 -12.21 0.38
C ASP A 23 -13.10 -13.09 -0.80
N THR A 24 -13.55 -14.34 -0.79
CA THR A 24 -13.24 -15.33 -1.83
C THR A 24 -13.92 -15.03 -3.16
N ALA A 25 -14.94 -14.17 -3.19
CA ALA A 25 -15.59 -13.75 -4.43
C ALA A 25 -14.74 -12.75 -5.22
N ILE A 26 -13.81 -12.06 -4.57
CA ILE A 26 -12.84 -11.18 -5.24
C ILE A 26 -11.69 -12.03 -5.74
N ASN A 27 -11.81 -12.51 -6.96
CA ASN A 27 -10.98 -13.56 -7.55
C ASN A 27 -10.37 -13.21 -8.92
N SER A 28 -10.24 -11.92 -9.23
CA SER A 28 -9.70 -11.45 -10.51
C SER A 28 -9.08 -10.06 -10.36
N ASN A 29 -7.97 -9.81 -11.06
CA ASN A 29 -7.40 -8.47 -11.23
C ASN A 29 -8.29 -7.53 -12.06
N ASN A 30 -9.26 -8.09 -12.80
CA ASN A 30 -10.29 -7.36 -13.53
C ASN A 30 -11.61 -7.25 -12.74
N TYR A 31 -11.59 -7.45 -11.43
CA TYR A 31 -12.78 -7.33 -10.61
C TYR A 31 -13.36 -5.89 -10.70
N PRO A 32 -14.71 -5.74 -10.73
CA PRO A 32 -15.33 -4.42 -10.73
C PRO A 32 -15.00 -3.64 -9.45
N PRO A 33 -15.46 -2.37 -9.31
CA PRO A 33 -15.22 -1.61 -8.09
C PRO A 33 -15.56 -2.39 -6.83
N ASN A 34 -14.64 -2.41 -5.87
CA ASN A 34 -14.73 -3.19 -4.64
C ASN A 34 -16.00 -2.83 -3.87
N PRO A 35 -16.86 -3.80 -3.55
CA PRO A 35 -18.12 -3.52 -2.84
C PRO A 35 -17.92 -3.24 -1.35
N HIS A 36 -16.73 -3.53 -0.81
CA HIS A 36 -16.47 -3.44 0.62
C HIS A 36 -15.91 -2.08 1.02
N GLN A 37 -16.34 -1.58 2.19
CA GLN A 37 -15.76 -0.38 2.75
C GLN A 37 -14.28 -0.63 3.10
N ASN A 38 -13.40 0.18 2.55
CA ASN A 38 -11.98 0.14 2.88
C ASN A 38 -11.63 1.12 4.01
N ILE A 39 -10.49 0.88 4.67
CA ILE A 39 -10.02 1.71 5.79
C ILE A 39 -9.79 3.17 5.38
N LEU A 40 -9.34 3.46 4.16
CA LEU A 40 -9.11 4.82 3.69
C LEU A 40 -10.44 5.57 3.53
N ALA A 41 -11.47 4.91 2.98
CA ALA A 41 -12.83 5.45 2.91
C ALA A 41 -13.41 5.69 4.30
N PHE A 42 -13.20 4.77 5.24
CA PHE A 42 -13.58 4.98 6.63
C PHE A 42 -12.88 6.22 7.22
N LEU A 43 -11.57 6.36 7.05
CA LEU A 43 -10.82 7.51 7.54
C LEU A 43 -11.30 8.82 6.90
N GLN A 44 -11.65 8.81 5.62
CA GLN A 44 -12.22 9.98 4.93
C GLN A 44 -13.51 10.49 5.60
N THR A 45 -14.28 9.62 6.26
CA THR A 45 -15.49 10.03 7.00
C THR A 45 -15.20 10.58 8.40
N GLN A 46 -14.00 10.36 8.93
CA GLN A 46 -13.63 10.80 10.28
C GLN A 46 -13.17 12.27 10.25
N LYS A 47 -13.75 13.12 11.10
CA LYS A 47 -13.46 14.58 11.13
C LYS A 47 -11.98 14.95 11.03
N PRO A 48 -11.02 14.32 11.76
CA PRO A 48 -9.61 14.70 11.67
C PRO A 48 -8.98 14.44 10.29
N TYR A 49 -9.54 13.52 9.49
CA TYR A 49 -8.98 13.02 8.22
C TYR A 49 -9.80 13.43 7.00
N GLN A 50 -11.01 13.96 7.20
CA GLN A 50 -11.89 14.37 6.12
C GLN A 50 -11.21 15.32 5.14
N ASN A 51 -11.27 15.04 3.83
CA ASN A 51 -10.60 15.75 2.75
C ASN A 51 -9.06 15.80 2.89
N LYS A 52 -8.47 14.84 3.61
CA LYS A 52 -7.03 14.71 3.83
C LYS A 52 -6.51 13.31 3.56
N VAL A 53 -7.27 12.53 2.81
CA VAL A 53 -6.93 11.18 2.34
C VAL A 53 -6.65 11.22 0.85
N ILE A 54 -5.61 10.52 0.41
CA ILE A 54 -5.26 10.36 -1.00
C ILE A 54 -4.54 9.04 -1.21
N ALA A 55 -4.65 8.47 -2.42
CA ALA A 55 -3.91 7.31 -2.84
C ALA A 55 -3.15 7.56 -4.14
N PHE A 56 -1.96 6.97 -4.24
CA PHE A 56 -1.13 6.92 -5.44
C PHE A 56 -0.78 5.48 -5.75
N GLY A 57 -0.87 5.07 -7.00
CA GLY A 57 -0.52 3.72 -7.41
C GLY A 57 0.09 3.66 -8.81
N ALA A 58 1.10 2.81 -9.01
CA ALA A 58 1.68 2.60 -10.33
C ALA A 58 0.70 1.89 -11.28
N TRP A 59 -0.07 0.95 -10.76
CA TRP A 59 -1.05 0.18 -11.52
C TRP A 59 -2.41 0.91 -11.66
N ASP A 60 -3.07 0.82 -12.81
CA ASP A 60 -4.33 1.50 -13.12
C ASP A 60 -5.59 0.95 -12.40
N ALA A 61 -5.46 -0.15 -11.66
CA ALA A 61 -6.60 -0.79 -11.01
C ALA A 61 -7.00 -0.17 -9.66
N TYR A 62 -6.21 0.74 -9.09
CA TYR A 62 -6.47 1.24 -7.73
C TYR A 62 -7.77 2.04 -7.60
N ASN A 63 -8.25 2.70 -8.65
CA ASN A 63 -9.56 3.34 -8.66
C ASN A 63 -10.69 2.33 -8.40
N ARG A 64 -10.56 1.08 -8.88
CA ARG A 64 -11.51 -0.03 -8.65
C ARG A 64 -11.27 -0.71 -7.31
N ILE A 65 -10.01 -0.99 -6.95
CA ILE A 65 -9.64 -1.63 -5.68
C ILE A 65 -10.12 -0.79 -4.50
N LEU A 66 -9.91 0.52 -4.55
CA LEU A 66 -10.30 1.46 -3.52
C LEU A 66 -11.73 2.01 -3.70
N ASN A 67 -12.41 1.64 -4.79
CA ASN A 67 -13.73 2.15 -5.16
C ASN A 67 -13.79 3.67 -5.01
N GLU A 68 -12.96 4.39 -5.76
CA GLU A 68 -12.72 5.83 -5.65
C GLU A 68 -14.02 6.64 -5.55
N VAL A 69 -14.99 6.32 -6.43
CA VAL A 69 -16.27 7.03 -6.50
C VAL A 69 -17.03 6.93 -5.18
N ALA A 70 -17.14 5.73 -4.61
CA ALA A 70 -17.87 5.52 -3.35
C ALA A 70 -17.06 5.96 -2.14
N SER A 71 -15.73 5.89 -2.22
CA SER A 71 -14.81 6.22 -1.13
C SER A 71 -14.63 7.72 -0.92
N GLY A 72 -14.84 8.53 -1.98
CA GLY A 72 -14.88 9.99 -1.90
C GLY A 72 -13.54 10.66 -1.60
N PHE A 73 -12.42 10.03 -1.97
CA PHE A 73 -11.08 10.61 -1.93
C PHE A 73 -10.36 10.36 -3.25
N PRO A 74 -9.39 11.21 -3.66
CA PRO A 74 -8.69 11.07 -4.92
C PRO A 74 -7.79 9.83 -4.95
N VAL A 75 -7.77 9.13 -6.09
CA VAL A 75 -6.84 8.05 -6.41
C VAL A 75 -6.14 8.43 -7.70
N ILE A 76 -4.83 8.61 -7.66
CA ILE A 76 -3.98 8.89 -8.84
C ILE A 76 -3.24 7.60 -9.17
N ASN A 77 -3.58 6.96 -10.27
CA ASN A 77 -3.08 5.62 -10.59
C ASN A 77 -2.74 5.45 -12.08
N GLY A 78 -1.79 4.54 -12.36
CA GLY A 78 -1.31 4.29 -13.71
C GLY A 78 -0.78 5.56 -14.37
N PHE A 79 -1.35 5.93 -15.48
CA PHE A 79 -0.99 7.13 -16.25
C PHE A 79 -1.88 8.34 -15.95
N GLU A 80 -2.67 8.29 -14.87
CA GLU A 80 -3.39 9.46 -14.38
C GLU A 80 -2.45 10.50 -13.78
N ASN A 81 -2.86 11.75 -13.85
CA ASN A 81 -1.98 12.87 -13.53
C ASN A 81 -2.44 13.63 -12.30
N LEU A 82 -1.50 13.96 -11.44
CA LEU A 82 -1.73 14.85 -10.30
C LEU A 82 -2.29 16.23 -10.74
N SER A 83 -2.03 16.66 -11.97
CA SER A 83 -2.57 17.89 -12.54
C SER A 83 -4.11 17.91 -12.61
N SER A 84 -4.77 16.75 -12.56
CA SER A 84 -6.23 16.65 -12.49
C SER A 84 -6.81 17.28 -11.22
N ILE A 85 -6.09 17.24 -10.11
CA ILE A 85 -6.51 17.77 -8.81
C ILE A 85 -5.62 18.89 -8.27
N LEU A 86 -4.47 19.12 -8.85
CA LEU A 86 -3.51 20.16 -8.44
C LEU A 86 -2.89 20.81 -9.68
N GLN A 87 -3.49 21.93 -10.10
CA GLN A 87 -3.10 22.63 -11.32
C GLN A 87 -2.05 23.70 -11.05
N ASP A 88 -0.78 23.34 -11.22
CA ASP A 88 0.37 24.23 -11.15
C ASP A 88 1.44 23.83 -12.19
N PRO A 89 2.46 24.66 -12.44
CA PRO A 89 3.49 24.35 -13.43
C PRO A 89 4.25 23.05 -13.17
N GLN A 90 4.47 22.70 -11.91
CA GLN A 90 5.21 21.50 -11.54
C GLN A 90 4.42 20.22 -11.87
N THR A 91 3.13 20.20 -11.58
CA THR A 91 2.27 19.05 -11.88
C THR A 91 2.07 18.86 -13.38
N LYS A 92 2.00 19.95 -14.15
CA LYS A 92 1.95 19.88 -15.62
C LYS A 92 3.23 19.32 -16.21
N MET A 93 4.39 19.72 -15.69
CA MET A 93 5.67 19.15 -16.11
C MET A 93 5.74 17.64 -15.81
N MET A 94 5.30 17.22 -14.61
CA MET A 94 5.24 15.80 -14.25
C MET A 94 4.31 15.01 -15.19
N GLU A 95 3.17 15.60 -15.57
CA GLU A 95 2.24 15.03 -16.55
C GLU A 95 2.93 14.83 -17.91
N GLU A 96 3.57 15.85 -18.44
CA GLU A 96 4.29 15.77 -19.71
C GLU A 96 5.38 14.67 -19.67
N MET A 97 6.13 14.58 -18.58
CA MET A 97 7.15 13.55 -18.39
C MET A 97 6.54 12.15 -18.35
N LEU A 98 5.45 11.95 -17.60
CA LEU A 98 4.76 10.67 -17.48
C LEU A 98 4.19 10.21 -18.83
N GLN A 99 3.48 11.10 -19.55
CA GLN A 99 2.85 10.76 -20.83
C GLN A 99 3.88 10.42 -21.93
N ASN A 100 5.04 11.05 -21.90
CA ASN A 100 6.12 10.83 -22.86
C ASN A 100 7.17 9.80 -22.39
N SER A 101 6.97 9.16 -21.23
CA SER A 101 7.90 8.16 -20.70
C SER A 101 7.84 6.85 -21.49
N TYR A 102 8.92 6.08 -21.40
CA TYR A 102 8.92 4.69 -21.81
C TYR A 102 7.94 3.88 -20.95
N LYS A 103 7.18 3.00 -21.59
CA LYS A 103 6.12 2.19 -20.97
C LYS A 103 6.47 0.70 -21.03
N PRO A 104 7.36 0.20 -20.16
CA PRO A 104 7.79 -1.20 -20.20
C PRO A 104 6.64 -2.16 -19.90
N PHE A 105 5.68 -1.74 -19.07
CA PHE A 105 4.53 -2.53 -18.63
C PHE A 105 3.24 -2.13 -19.35
N LYS A 106 3.36 -1.70 -20.61
CA LYS A 106 2.24 -1.21 -21.44
C LYS A 106 1.60 0.05 -20.84
N GLU A 107 0.28 0.21 -21.05
CA GLU A 107 -0.45 1.39 -20.56
C GLU A 107 -1.25 1.12 -19.27
N VAL A 108 -0.98 0.01 -18.61
CA VAL A 108 -1.68 -0.38 -17.38
C VAL A 108 -0.91 0.02 -16.13
N GLU A 109 0.43 0.11 -16.25
CA GLU A 109 1.29 0.43 -15.12
C GLU A 109 2.40 1.40 -15.52
N CYS A 110 2.55 2.47 -14.76
CA CYS A 110 3.63 3.44 -14.95
C CYS A 110 4.87 3.03 -14.12
N LEU A 111 6.03 3.58 -14.49
CA LEU A 111 7.23 3.41 -13.66
C LEU A 111 7.03 4.06 -12.29
N ASP A 112 7.47 3.37 -11.24
CA ASP A 112 7.32 3.75 -9.84
C ASP A 112 7.85 5.15 -9.51
N VAL A 113 8.85 5.61 -10.25
CA VAL A 113 9.41 6.96 -10.08
C VAL A 113 8.34 8.04 -10.28
N PHE A 114 7.40 7.87 -11.20
CA PHE A 114 6.34 8.85 -11.42
C PHE A 114 5.33 8.84 -10.26
N THR A 115 4.92 7.66 -9.81
CA THR A 115 4.08 7.49 -8.63
C THR A 115 4.72 8.13 -7.40
N HIS A 116 6.00 7.86 -7.16
CA HIS A 116 6.75 8.42 -6.05
C HIS A 116 6.84 9.95 -6.10
N GLN A 117 7.23 10.52 -7.25
CA GLN A 117 7.40 11.96 -7.38
C GLN A 117 6.09 12.72 -7.23
N GLN A 118 4.99 12.21 -7.78
CA GLN A 118 3.66 12.78 -7.60
C GLN A 118 3.23 12.75 -6.12
N ALA A 119 3.41 11.60 -5.46
CA ALA A 119 3.10 11.43 -4.04
C ALA A 119 3.93 12.36 -3.14
N LYS A 120 5.24 12.44 -3.38
CA LYS A 120 6.15 13.31 -2.63
C LYS A 120 5.81 14.79 -2.81
N TYR A 121 5.52 15.20 -4.04
CA TYR A 121 5.10 16.58 -4.32
C TYR A 121 3.78 16.92 -3.62
N TYR A 122 2.80 16.03 -3.67
CA TYR A 122 1.52 16.23 -2.97
C TYR A 122 1.70 16.26 -1.46
N LEU A 123 2.53 15.38 -0.91
CA LEU A 123 2.85 15.36 0.52
C LEU A 123 3.40 16.72 0.99
N ALA A 124 4.33 17.29 0.22
CA ALA A 124 4.96 18.56 0.55
C ALA A 124 4.01 19.75 0.43
N THR A 125 3.13 19.75 -0.59
CA THR A 125 2.28 20.90 -0.94
C THR A 125 0.91 20.89 -0.26
N LYS A 126 0.24 19.74 -0.18
CA LYS A 126 -1.13 19.60 0.35
C LYS A 126 -1.19 19.05 1.77
N ARG A 127 -0.11 18.43 2.24
CA ARG A 127 0.01 17.95 3.61
C ARG A 127 -1.16 17.04 4.03
N PRO A 128 -1.42 15.92 3.30
CA PRO A 128 -2.47 14.98 3.66
C PRO A 128 -2.20 14.37 5.05
N LYS A 129 -3.24 13.86 5.69
CA LYS A 129 -3.12 13.12 6.95
C LYS A 129 -3.06 11.60 6.75
N VAL A 130 -3.56 11.14 5.62
CA VAL A 130 -3.51 9.73 5.23
C VAL A 130 -3.10 9.69 3.77
N MET A 131 -2.05 8.95 3.48
CA MET A 131 -1.56 8.76 2.12
C MET A 131 -1.19 7.29 1.93
N TYR A 132 -1.69 6.72 0.86
CA TYR A 132 -1.29 5.41 0.36
C TYR A 132 -0.40 5.59 -0.87
N ILE A 133 0.65 4.81 -0.96
CA ILE A 133 1.53 4.75 -2.14
C ILE A 133 1.75 3.28 -2.47
N SER A 134 1.53 2.90 -3.73
CA SER A 134 1.82 1.57 -4.23
C SER A 134 2.83 1.63 -5.36
N TYR A 135 3.87 0.85 -5.20
CA TYR A 135 4.91 0.62 -6.19
C TYR A 135 4.70 -0.75 -6.83
N GLY A 136 4.91 -0.87 -8.13
CA GLY A 136 4.61 -2.07 -8.90
C GLY A 136 5.81 -2.72 -9.57
N GLU A 137 6.92 -1.99 -9.79
CA GLU A 137 8.05 -2.48 -10.58
C GLU A 137 8.67 -3.78 -10.05
N THR A 138 8.62 -4.06 -8.75
CA THR A 138 9.11 -5.34 -8.21
C THR A 138 8.29 -6.53 -8.72
N ASP A 139 6.97 -6.37 -8.84
CA ASP A 139 6.09 -7.41 -9.37
C ASP A 139 6.30 -7.60 -10.88
N GLU A 140 6.30 -6.52 -11.63
CA GLU A 140 6.42 -6.52 -13.08
C GLU A 140 7.78 -7.06 -13.55
N TRP A 141 8.90 -6.61 -12.96
CA TRP A 141 10.23 -7.13 -13.31
C TRP A 141 10.41 -8.61 -12.96
N ALA A 142 9.71 -9.08 -11.91
CA ALA A 142 9.71 -10.49 -11.60
C ALA A 142 8.93 -11.29 -12.67
N HIS A 143 7.76 -10.83 -13.13
CA HIS A 143 7.02 -11.46 -14.23
C HIS A 143 7.81 -11.50 -15.54
N GLU A 144 8.62 -10.47 -15.81
CA GLU A 144 9.54 -10.44 -16.94
C GLU A 144 10.79 -11.34 -16.75
N GLY A 145 10.96 -11.97 -15.58
CA GLY A 145 12.12 -12.79 -15.25
C GLY A 145 13.43 -11.99 -15.14
N ASN A 146 13.35 -10.67 -15.00
CA ASN A 146 14.51 -9.79 -14.92
C ASN A 146 14.93 -9.56 -13.46
N TYR A 147 15.70 -10.51 -12.93
CA TYR A 147 16.11 -10.49 -11.52
C TYR A 147 16.94 -9.25 -11.13
N SER A 148 17.79 -8.73 -12.02
CA SER A 148 18.56 -7.52 -11.75
C SER A 148 17.65 -6.32 -11.57
N ALA A 149 16.71 -6.09 -12.51
CA ALA A 149 15.77 -4.99 -12.41
C ALA A 149 14.82 -5.14 -11.21
N TYR A 150 14.41 -6.37 -10.87
CA TYR A 150 13.65 -6.67 -9.64
C TYR A 150 14.39 -6.20 -8.38
N LEU A 151 15.70 -6.51 -8.25
CA LEU A 151 16.50 -6.09 -7.11
C LEU A 151 16.73 -4.57 -7.11
N ASP A 152 16.99 -3.99 -8.28
CA ASP A 152 17.17 -2.54 -8.42
C ASP A 152 15.89 -1.78 -8.03
N ALA A 153 14.72 -2.26 -8.43
CA ALA A 153 13.42 -1.72 -8.02
C ALA A 153 13.22 -1.82 -6.50
N ALA A 154 13.52 -2.98 -5.91
CA ALA A 154 13.42 -3.15 -4.45
C ALA A 154 14.34 -2.20 -3.68
N HIS A 155 15.59 -2.05 -4.11
CA HIS A 155 16.54 -1.08 -3.52
C HIS A 155 16.06 0.37 -3.70
N GLN A 156 15.46 0.68 -4.84
CA GLN A 156 14.93 2.02 -5.10
C GLN A 156 13.75 2.35 -4.17
N VAL A 157 12.84 1.39 -3.96
CA VAL A 157 11.73 1.55 -3.01
C VAL A 157 12.25 1.74 -1.58
N ASP A 158 13.27 0.97 -1.16
CA ASP A 158 13.89 1.14 0.15
C ASP A 158 14.46 2.56 0.35
N GLN A 159 15.15 3.09 -0.66
CA GLN A 159 15.65 4.47 -0.65
C GLN A 159 14.51 5.49 -0.56
N TRP A 160 13.43 5.31 -1.30
CA TRP A 160 12.26 6.21 -1.26
C TRP A 160 11.53 6.15 0.08
N VAL A 161 11.42 4.99 0.70
CA VAL A 161 10.87 4.83 2.05
C VAL A 161 11.73 5.61 3.06
N ALA A 162 13.07 5.48 2.98
CA ALA A 162 13.97 6.22 3.83
C ALA A 162 13.85 7.74 3.63
N ASP A 163 13.75 8.21 2.37
CA ASP A 163 13.59 9.62 2.04
C ASP A 163 12.26 10.19 2.54
N LEU A 164 11.16 9.46 2.37
CA LEU A 164 9.85 9.84 2.91
C LEU A 164 9.86 9.91 4.44
N TRP A 165 10.47 8.92 5.10
CA TRP A 165 10.56 8.90 6.55
C TRP A 165 11.44 10.04 7.07
N GLN A 166 12.56 10.32 6.42
CA GLN A 166 13.41 11.46 6.75
C GLN A 166 12.66 12.79 6.59
N TRP A 167 11.89 12.94 5.50
CA TRP A 167 11.04 14.11 5.30
C TRP A 167 10.02 14.27 6.43
N VAL A 168 9.34 13.19 6.79
CA VAL A 168 8.37 13.14 7.90
C VAL A 168 9.02 13.59 9.20
N GLN A 169 10.20 13.05 9.54
CA GLN A 169 10.90 13.36 10.79
C GLN A 169 11.46 14.80 10.85
N ASN A 170 11.65 15.44 9.70
CA ASN A 170 12.13 16.83 9.63
C ASN A 170 11.00 17.85 9.43
N THR A 171 9.74 17.40 9.31
CA THR A 171 8.62 18.29 8.99
C THR A 171 7.73 18.53 10.21
N PRO A 172 7.62 19.80 10.71
CA PRO A 172 6.71 20.14 11.80
C PRO A 172 5.27 19.70 11.52
N GLY A 173 4.65 19.04 12.52
CA GLY A 173 3.30 18.49 12.42
C GLY A 173 3.21 17.06 11.91
N TYR A 174 4.26 16.54 11.25
CA TYR A 174 4.43 15.11 10.94
C TYR A 174 5.38 14.41 11.91
N LYS A 175 6.48 15.09 12.25
CA LYS A 175 7.42 14.59 13.25
C LYS A 175 6.67 14.16 14.52
N ASP A 176 6.98 12.96 15.01
CA ASP A 176 6.41 12.35 16.21
C ASP A 176 4.87 12.16 16.18
N ASN A 177 4.22 12.33 15.01
CA ASN A 177 2.78 12.17 14.80
C ASN A 177 2.41 11.29 13.61
N THR A 178 3.38 10.58 13.03
CA THR A 178 3.17 9.79 11.82
C THR A 178 3.49 8.33 12.06
N TYR A 179 2.63 7.44 11.57
CA TYR A 179 2.93 6.03 11.39
C TYR A 179 3.21 5.77 9.91
N LEU A 180 4.19 4.93 9.63
CA LEU A 180 4.47 4.40 8.29
C LEU A 180 4.37 2.89 8.35
N LEU A 181 3.38 2.34 7.65
CA LEU A 181 3.19 0.90 7.44
C LEU A 181 3.66 0.53 6.03
N ILE A 182 4.48 -0.49 5.92
CA ILE A 182 4.99 -1.02 4.66
C ILE A 182 4.62 -2.48 4.60
N THR A 183 4.09 -2.95 3.48
CA THR A 183 3.75 -4.37 3.27
C THR A 183 3.71 -4.69 1.79
N THR A 184 3.55 -5.97 1.47
CA THR A 184 3.26 -6.47 0.13
C THR A 184 1.83 -7.02 0.08
N ASP A 185 1.23 -7.00 -1.09
CA ASP A 185 -0.13 -7.53 -1.33
C ASP A 185 -0.17 -9.05 -1.39
N HIS A 186 0.89 -9.68 -1.90
CA HIS A 186 1.14 -11.12 -1.91
C HIS A 186 2.64 -11.41 -1.86
N GLY A 187 2.98 -12.67 -1.69
CA GLY A 187 4.35 -13.17 -1.81
C GLY A 187 4.62 -13.71 -3.22
N ARG A 188 5.75 -14.40 -3.37
CA ARG A 188 6.19 -15.03 -4.61
C ARG A 188 6.71 -16.44 -4.37
N GLY A 189 6.83 -17.20 -5.45
CA GLY A 189 7.43 -18.53 -5.41
C GLY A 189 8.91 -18.54 -5.04
N PHE A 190 9.43 -19.72 -4.80
CA PHE A 190 10.85 -19.95 -4.49
C PHE A 190 11.58 -20.59 -5.68
N GLY A 191 12.90 -20.39 -5.78
CA GLY A 191 13.73 -20.96 -6.84
C GLY A 191 13.27 -20.46 -8.21
N GLU A 192 13.04 -21.35 -9.16
CA GLU A 192 12.61 -20.99 -10.52
C GLU A 192 11.20 -20.34 -10.56
N ALA A 193 10.36 -20.64 -9.56
CA ALA A 193 9.01 -20.04 -9.45
C ALA A 193 9.00 -18.63 -8.87
N TRP A 194 10.14 -17.99 -8.65
CA TRP A 194 10.22 -16.61 -8.11
C TRP A 194 9.54 -15.58 -9.01
N THR A 195 9.38 -15.89 -10.29
CA THR A 195 8.69 -15.04 -11.27
C THR A 195 7.19 -15.02 -11.11
N ASP A 196 6.64 -15.97 -10.33
CA ASP A 196 5.22 -16.25 -10.27
C ASP A 196 4.65 -16.10 -8.85
N HIS A 197 3.34 -15.95 -8.80
CA HIS A 197 2.50 -15.95 -7.59
C HIS A 197 1.13 -16.57 -7.90
N GLY A 198 0.25 -16.68 -6.91
CA GLY A 198 -1.07 -17.28 -7.05
C GLY A 198 -1.24 -18.53 -6.21
N ALA A 199 -2.46 -19.05 -6.14
CA ALA A 199 -2.88 -20.12 -5.23
C ALA A 199 -2.05 -21.43 -5.35
N ASP A 200 -1.55 -21.72 -6.52
CA ASP A 200 -0.77 -22.95 -6.80
C ASP A 200 0.74 -22.74 -6.62
N VAL A 201 1.18 -21.51 -6.30
CA VAL A 201 2.59 -21.16 -6.16
C VAL A 201 2.98 -21.15 -4.69
N LYS A 202 3.79 -22.15 -4.29
CA LYS A 202 4.30 -22.24 -2.91
C LYS A 202 5.14 -21.01 -2.56
N GLY A 203 4.77 -20.33 -1.47
CA GLY A 203 5.41 -19.10 -1.00
C GLY A 203 4.60 -17.84 -1.30
N ALA A 204 3.68 -17.87 -2.28
CA ALA A 204 2.90 -16.70 -2.66
C ALA A 204 1.92 -16.21 -1.57
N SER A 205 1.60 -17.04 -0.56
CA SER A 205 0.84 -16.58 0.62
C SER A 205 1.69 -15.86 1.65
N SER A 206 3.00 -16.01 1.60
CA SER A 206 3.89 -15.49 2.65
C SER A 206 4.30 -14.06 2.35
N ILE A 207 3.96 -13.15 3.24
CA ILE A 207 4.25 -11.73 3.16
C ILE A 207 4.95 -11.23 4.41
N TRP A 208 5.31 -9.98 4.41
CA TRP A 208 5.87 -9.27 5.56
C TRP A 208 5.22 -7.91 5.73
N PHE A 209 5.39 -7.29 6.87
CA PHE A 209 5.15 -5.86 7.03
C PHE A 209 6.19 -5.23 7.96
N GLY A 210 6.43 -3.95 7.73
CA GLY A 210 7.22 -3.08 8.58
C GLY A 210 6.34 -1.95 9.12
N LEU A 211 6.58 -1.55 10.37
CA LEU A 211 5.86 -0.46 10.99
C LEU A 211 6.84 0.47 11.72
N MET A 212 6.81 1.74 11.35
CA MET A 212 7.52 2.81 12.04
C MET A 212 6.51 3.82 12.60
N GLY A 213 6.88 4.54 13.65
CA GLY A 213 6.00 5.54 14.26
C GLY A 213 6.71 6.35 15.33
N PRO A 214 5.96 7.16 16.10
CA PRO A 214 6.51 8.01 17.13
C PRO A 214 7.36 7.25 18.15
N GLU A 215 8.48 7.82 18.55
CA GLU A 215 9.33 7.25 19.59
C GLU A 215 8.54 7.04 20.90
N ASN A 216 8.86 5.96 21.62
CA ASN A 216 8.22 5.59 22.88
C ASN A 216 6.69 5.38 22.80
N ASN A 217 6.17 5.07 21.62
CA ASN A 217 4.74 4.82 21.45
C ASN A 217 4.37 3.44 22.03
N SER A 218 3.48 3.43 23.01
CA SER A 218 3.05 2.20 23.70
C SER A 218 2.35 1.20 22.77
N ASN A 219 1.72 1.65 21.70
CA ASN A 219 1.05 0.78 20.74
C ASN A 219 2.07 0.03 19.86
N LEU A 220 3.15 0.71 19.45
CA LEU A 220 4.26 0.05 18.74
C LEU A 220 4.91 -1.02 19.62
N SER A 221 5.13 -0.72 20.91
CA SER A 221 5.67 -1.70 21.86
C SER A 221 4.75 -2.92 22.03
N LYS A 222 3.43 -2.73 22.03
CA LYS A 222 2.46 -3.84 22.06
C LYS A 222 2.48 -4.67 20.78
N ILE A 223 2.57 -4.03 19.62
CA ILE A 223 2.69 -4.73 18.33
C ILE A 223 3.99 -5.54 18.30
N ALA A 224 5.11 -4.94 18.67
CA ALA A 224 6.40 -5.63 18.74
C ALA A 224 6.36 -6.84 19.70
N ALA A 225 5.70 -6.71 20.84
CA ALA A 225 5.50 -7.81 21.78
C ALA A 225 4.62 -8.93 21.18
N ALA A 226 3.54 -8.58 20.48
CA ALA A 226 2.68 -9.55 19.80
C ALA A 226 3.42 -10.29 18.67
N MET A 227 4.35 -9.61 17.99
CA MET A 227 5.18 -10.20 16.94
C MET A 227 6.35 -11.01 17.47
N GLN A 228 6.67 -10.92 18.78
CA GLN A 228 7.89 -11.50 19.37
C GLN A 228 9.14 -11.19 18.52
N SER A 229 9.25 -9.96 18.05
CA SER A 229 10.26 -9.60 17.08
C SER A 229 11.66 -9.66 17.69
N LYS A 230 12.38 -10.71 17.32
CA LYS A 230 13.85 -10.69 17.29
C LYS A 230 14.24 -10.36 15.85
N MET A 231 15.34 -9.63 15.67
CA MET A 231 15.89 -9.41 14.33
C MET A 231 16.20 -10.76 13.66
N GLY A 232 15.74 -10.95 12.43
CA GLY A 232 15.89 -12.16 11.64
C GLY A 232 14.57 -12.85 11.32
N GLU A 233 14.62 -13.94 10.56
CA GLU A 233 13.46 -14.78 10.28
C GLU A 233 12.93 -15.39 11.57
N GLN A 234 11.75 -14.97 11.98
CA GLN A 234 11.12 -15.46 13.20
C GLN A 234 9.70 -15.91 12.89
N THR A 235 9.41 -17.10 13.33
CA THR A 235 8.02 -17.53 13.50
C THR A 235 7.45 -16.84 14.74
N ALA A 236 6.44 -16.01 14.56
CA ALA A 236 5.67 -15.50 15.68
C ALA A 236 5.05 -16.68 16.46
N SER A 237 4.87 -16.52 17.76
CA SER A 237 4.14 -17.51 18.58
C SER A 237 2.69 -17.66 18.13
N GLN A 238 2.17 -16.69 17.42
CA GLN A 238 0.85 -16.68 16.81
C GLN A 238 0.97 -16.25 15.36
N GLN A 239 0.35 -17.00 14.43
CA GLN A 239 0.29 -16.64 13.03
C GLN A 239 -0.47 -15.32 12.84
N LEU A 240 0.17 -14.36 12.17
CA LEU A 240 -0.44 -13.10 11.78
C LEU A 240 -0.88 -13.15 10.32
N TYR A 241 -1.94 -12.41 10.02
CA TYR A 241 -2.55 -12.36 8.70
C TYR A 241 -2.70 -10.92 8.18
N GLN A 242 -2.63 -10.77 6.88
CA GLN A 242 -2.80 -9.51 6.15
C GLN A 242 -4.13 -8.82 6.51
N LYS A 243 -5.22 -9.56 6.69
CA LYS A 243 -6.54 -9.05 7.09
C LYS A 243 -6.57 -8.28 8.42
N GLN A 244 -5.51 -8.36 9.22
CA GLN A 244 -5.42 -7.64 10.48
C GLN A 244 -4.93 -6.19 10.30
N LEU A 245 -4.40 -5.84 9.11
CA LEU A 245 -3.77 -4.53 8.88
C LEU A 245 -4.77 -3.37 8.94
N ALA A 246 -5.96 -3.49 8.33
CA ALA A 246 -6.96 -2.43 8.32
C ALA A 246 -7.39 -2.02 9.75
N THR A 247 -7.72 -2.99 10.59
CA THR A 247 -8.10 -2.75 11.99
C THR A 247 -6.93 -2.30 12.87
N THR A 248 -5.72 -2.76 12.56
CA THR A 248 -4.50 -2.29 13.23
C THR A 248 -4.22 -0.83 12.92
N MET A 249 -4.33 -0.43 11.64
CA MET A 249 -4.19 0.99 11.24
C MET A 249 -5.22 1.89 11.94
N ALA A 250 -6.49 1.49 11.97
CA ALA A 250 -7.52 2.23 12.69
C ALA A 250 -7.18 2.40 14.18
N LYS A 251 -6.77 1.30 14.82
CA LYS A 251 -6.44 1.29 16.23
C LYS A 251 -5.21 2.14 16.59
N LEU A 252 -4.19 2.18 15.72
CA LEU A 252 -3.05 3.09 15.86
C LEU A 252 -3.48 4.55 15.88
N LEU A 253 -4.52 4.88 15.14
CA LEU A 253 -5.10 6.24 15.07
C LEU A 253 -6.15 6.50 16.17
N GLY A 254 -6.33 5.59 17.12
CA GLY A 254 -7.32 5.70 18.21
C GLY A 254 -8.76 5.52 17.71
N LEU A 255 -8.99 4.85 16.59
CA LEU A 255 -10.29 4.62 15.98
C LEU A 255 -10.64 3.13 15.98
N GLN A 256 -11.93 2.85 15.80
CA GLN A 256 -12.46 1.51 15.61
C GLN A 256 -13.03 1.38 14.19
N PHE A 257 -12.41 0.55 13.36
CA PHE A 257 -12.92 0.19 12.05
C PHE A 257 -13.87 -0.99 12.18
N ALA A 258 -15.16 -0.73 12.00
CA ALA A 258 -16.23 -1.72 12.13
C ALA A 258 -17.23 -1.59 10.97
N PRO A 259 -16.81 -1.97 9.73
CA PRO A 259 -17.69 -1.96 8.56
C PRO A 259 -18.77 -3.04 8.66
N ALA A 260 -19.71 -3.03 7.69
CA ALA A 260 -20.79 -4.02 7.64
C ALA A 260 -20.31 -5.46 7.29
N HIS A 261 -19.14 -5.58 6.62
CA HIS A 261 -18.54 -6.89 6.34
C HIS A 261 -17.65 -7.37 7.50
N PRO A 262 -17.31 -8.67 7.57
CA PRO A 262 -16.37 -9.19 8.56
C PRO A 262 -14.98 -8.53 8.42
N VAL A 263 -14.26 -8.42 9.54
CA VAL A 263 -12.88 -7.90 9.55
C VAL A 263 -11.99 -8.72 10.48
N GLY A 264 -10.71 -8.78 10.17
CA GLY A 264 -9.70 -9.33 11.07
C GLY A 264 -9.53 -8.47 12.32
N ASN A 265 -9.23 -9.09 13.44
CA ASN A 265 -8.91 -8.35 14.67
C ASN A 265 -7.57 -7.63 14.54
N ALA A 266 -7.41 -6.49 15.20
CA ALA A 266 -6.12 -5.82 15.27
C ALA A 266 -5.04 -6.72 15.92
N ILE A 267 -3.79 -6.49 15.56
CA ILE A 267 -2.64 -7.29 16.03
C ILE A 267 -2.43 -7.18 17.55
N TYR A 268 -2.86 -6.08 18.19
CA TYR A 268 -2.64 -5.81 19.61
C TYR A 268 -3.90 -5.34 20.31
#